data_cd52bbb86ab7d183c912d3f5b11451ac
#
_entry.id   cd52bbb86ab7d183c912d3f5b11451ac
#
_cell.length_a   1.000
_cell.length_b   1.000
_cell.length_c   1.000
_cell.angle_alpha   90.00
_cell.angle_beta   90.00
_cell.angle_gamma   90.00
#
_symmetry.space_group_name_H-M   'P 1'
#
loop_
_entity.id
_entity.type
_entity.pdbx_description
1 polymer ?
#
loop_
_entity_poly.entity_id
_entity_poly.type
_entity_poly.pdbx_seq_one_letter_code
_entity_poly.pdbx_strand_id
1 'polypeptide(L)'
;MEYAKMRAIAEELGAYAEQLEGAWRVEIGPSGPILAMMCPSKRHEGTIRRICKQLDQQLLVTHPGYICASGPEIEHPAIGRMRLPDAVVIPEAVLDEEGLAVDATQVLAVVEIVSPSSPDNDYIEKLADYPAMGIPHYMIVDPRTGTIEVHSDPCKAGYSRKEPYIFGDAVPFGAWTVETSAFRRYGRPDAGRG
;
A
#
# COMPACT_ATOMS: atom_id res chain seq x y z
N MET A 1 12.53 20.69 -3.72
CA MET A 1 12.53 20.48 -5.21
C MET A 1 11.07 20.54 -5.65
N GLU A 2 10.77 21.18 -6.77
CA GLU A 2 9.40 21.25 -7.28
C GLU A 2 8.91 19.85 -7.69
N TYR A 3 7.66 19.49 -7.38
CA TYR A 3 7.12 18.13 -7.62
C TYR A 3 7.29 17.68 -9.07
N ALA A 4 7.03 18.57 -10.04
CA ALA A 4 7.19 18.27 -11.46
C ALA A 4 8.62 17.79 -11.82
N LYS A 5 9.65 18.35 -11.18
CA LYS A 5 11.03 17.88 -11.38
C LYS A 5 11.29 16.52 -10.74
N MET A 6 10.69 16.26 -9.56
CA MET A 6 10.80 14.94 -8.93
C MET A 6 10.09 13.88 -9.76
N ARG A 7 8.92 14.22 -10.32
CA ARG A 7 8.18 13.33 -11.21
C ARG A 7 8.95 12.98 -12.47
N ALA A 8 9.56 13.97 -13.14
CA ALA A 8 10.41 13.74 -14.31
C ALA A 8 11.61 12.83 -13.99
N ILE A 9 12.27 13.02 -12.83
CA ILE A 9 13.37 12.14 -12.39
C ILE A 9 12.82 10.73 -12.10
N ALA A 10 11.64 10.62 -11.49
CA ALA A 10 11.02 9.32 -11.20
C ALA A 10 10.69 8.56 -12.50
N GLU A 11 10.22 9.24 -13.53
CA GLU A 11 9.97 8.67 -14.86
C GLU A 11 11.27 8.18 -15.53
N GLU A 12 12.36 8.96 -15.47
CA GLU A 12 13.67 8.52 -15.95
C GLU A 12 14.21 7.30 -15.18
N LEU A 13 14.04 7.27 -13.85
CA LEU A 13 14.41 6.12 -13.03
C LEU A 13 13.54 4.90 -13.35
N GLY A 14 12.26 5.08 -13.66
CA GLY A 14 11.35 4.01 -14.09
C GLY A 14 11.83 3.40 -15.41
N ALA A 15 12.14 4.23 -16.40
CA ALA A 15 12.67 3.77 -17.68
C ALA A 15 14.03 3.05 -17.55
N TYR A 16 14.86 3.49 -16.60
CA TYR A 16 16.11 2.79 -16.26
C TYR A 16 15.83 1.44 -15.58
N ALA A 17 14.86 1.41 -14.67
CA ALA A 17 14.49 0.21 -13.92
C ALA A 17 13.99 -0.94 -14.80
N GLU A 18 13.34 -0.63 -15.94
CA GLU A 18 12.92 -1.62 -16.93
C GLU A 18 14.09 -2.40 -17.56
N GLN A 19 15.31 -1.86 -17.48
CA GLN A 19 16.53 -2.49 -17.99
C GLN A 19 17.24 -3.37 -16.94
N LEU A 20 16.81 -3.29 -15.68
CA LEU A 20 17.38 -4.08 -14.59
C LEU A 20 16.70 -5.45 -14.45
N GLU A 21 17.46 -6.45 -14.00
CA GLU A 21 16.85 -7.71 -13.61
C GLU A 21 16.00 -7.55 -12.35
N GLY A 22 14.81 -8.16 -12.34
CA GLY A 22 13.87 -8.09 -11.22
C GLY A 22 12.68 -7.17 -11.50
N ALA A 23 11.80 -7.07 -10.53
CA ALA A 23 10.66 -6.14 -10.57
C ALA A 23 10.99 -4.92 -9.71
N TRP A 24 10.99 -3.74 -10.31
CA TRP A 24 11.33 -2.49 -9.65
C TRP A 24 10.15 -1.52 -9.70
N ARG A 25 10.05 -0.68 -8.70
CA ARG A 25 9.09 0.42 -8.63
C ARG A 25 9.79 1.71 -8.25
N VAL A 26 9.27 2.83 -8.75
CA VAL A 26 9.74 4.15 -8.35
C VAL A 26 8.66 4.82 -7.52
N GLU A 27 9.03 5.31 -6.36
CA GLU A 27 8.18 6.11 -5.46
C GLU A 27 8.82 7.48 -5.25
N ILE A 28 8.07 8.46 -4.75
CA ILE A 28 8.59 9.78 -4.37
C ILE A 28 8.30 9.98 -2.88
N GLY A 29 9.34 9.84 -2.07
CA GLY A 29 9.31 10.09 -0.63
C GLY A 29 9.72 11.52 -0.27
N PRO A 30 9.92 11.80 1.05
CA PRO A 30 10.32 13.11 1.54
C PRO A 30 11.64 13.62 0.96
N SER A 31 12.57 12.71 0.66
CA SER A 31 13.91 13.04 0.17
C SER A 31 14.03 13.03 -1.36
N GLY A 32 12.95 12.67 -2.07
CA GLY A 32 12.90 12.59 -3.54
C GLY A 32 12.56 11.20 -4.07
N PRO A 33 12.82 10.93 -5.36
CA PRO A 33 12.55 9.64 -5.98
C PRO A 33 13.35 8.49 -5.34
N ILE A 34 12.70 7.36 -5.17
CA ILE A 34 13.23 6.12 -4.56
C ILE A 34 12.99 4.98 -5.53
N LEU A 35 14.03 4.22 -5.86
CA LEU A 35 13.91 2.97 -6.60
C LEU A 35 13.85 1.80 -5.61
N ALA A 36 12.72 1.11 -5.59
CA ALA A 36 12.47 -0.01 -4.68
C ALA A 36 12.35 -1.33 -5.46
N MET A 37 13.04 -2.36 -5.00
CA MET A 37 12.91 -3.69 -5.55
C MET A 37 11.68 -4.40 -4.97
N MET A 38 10.85 -4.93 -5.86
CA MET A 38 9.68 -5.72 -5.52
C MET A 38 10.05 -7.20 -5.45
N CYS A 39 9.57 -7.88 -4.43
CA CYS A 39 9.69 -9.34 -4.33
C CYS A 39 8.29 -9.97 -4.20
N PRO A 40 7.45 -9.90 -5.24
CA PRO A 40 6.10 -10.43 -5.16
C PRO A 40 6.16 -11.96 -5.02
N SER A 41 5.74 -12.47 -3.88
CA SER A 41 5.55 -13.90 -3.69
C SER A 41 4.09 -14.28 -3.95
N LYS A 42 3.84 -15.55 -4.32
CA LYS A 42 2.45 -16.06 -4.46
C LYS A 42 1.62 -15.85 -3.19
N ARG A 43 2.26 -15.85 -2.01
CA ARG A 43 1.58 -15.60 -0.73
C ARG A 43 1.23 -14.14 -0.54
N HIS A 44 2.10 -13.25 -0.95
CA HIS A 44 1.86 -11.81 -0.99
C HIS A 44 0.63 -11.51 -1.86
N GLU A 45 0.68 -11.88 -3.13
CA GLU A 45 -0.44 -11.70 -4.08
C GLU A 45 -1.73 -12.36 -3.58
N GLY A 46 -1.62 -13.57 -3.00
CA GLY A 46 -2.77 -14.27 -2.44
C GLY A 46 -3.40 -13.54 -1.26
N THR A 47 -2.62 -12.83 -0.45
CA THR A 47 -3.13 -12.02 0.66
C THR A 47 -3.84 -10.77 0.15
N ILE A 48 -3.22 -10.02 -0.76
CA ILE A 48 -3.84 -8.87 -1.44
C ILE A 48 -5.19 -9.27 -2.04
N ARG A 49 -5.21 -10.34 -2.83
CA ARG A 49 -6.43 -10.82 -3.49
C ARG A 49 -7.56 -11.14 -2.51
N ARG A 50 -7.23 -11.73 -1.34
CA ARG A 50 -8.24 -12.04 -0.30
C ARG A 50 -8.78 -10.78 0.35
N ILE A 51 -7.94 -9.78 0.59
CA ILE A 51 -8.36 -8.49 1.15
C ILE A 51 -9.25 -7.77 0.17
N CYS A 52 -8.81 -7.55 -1.07
CA CYS A 52 -9.60 -6.86 -2.08
C CYS A 52 -10.95 -7.51 -2.28
N LYS A 53 -11.01 -8.85 -2.41
CA LYS A 53 -12.29 -9.56 -2.56
C LYS A 53 -13.27 -9.30 -1.42
N GLN A 54 -12.78 -9.21 -0.18
CA GLN A 54 -13.63 -8.97 0.99
C GLN A 54 -14.08 -7.51 1.06
N LEU A 55 -13.18 -6.57 0.73
CA LEU A 55 -13.50 -5.15 0.68
C LEU A 55 -14.51 -4.86 -0.43
N ASP A 56 -14.32 -5.39 -1.65
CA ASP A 56 -15.24 -5.19 -2.78
C ASP A 56 -16.68 -5.61 -2.42
N GLN A 57 -16.85 -6.76 -1.75
CA GLN A 57 -18.18 -7.22 -1.31
C GLN A 57 -18.86 -6.24 -0.35
N GLN A 58 -18.11 -5.57 0.51
CA GLN A 58 -18.64 -4.63 1.50
C GLN A 58 -18.80 -3.22 0.90
N LEU A 59 -17.92 -2.84 -0.02
CA LEU A 59 -17.96 -1.57 -0.74
C LEU A 59 -19.25 -1.41 -1.56
N LEU A 60 -19.78 -2.48 -2.14
CA LEU A 60 -21.09 -2.45 -2.86
C LEU A 60 -22.21 -1.83 -2.03
N VAL A 61 -22.16 -1.97 -0.71
CA VAL A 61 -23.20 -1.46 0.21
C VAL A 61 -22.77 -0.18 0.89
N THR A 62 -21.50 -0.10 1.33
CA THR A 62 -21.03 1.03 2.15
C THR A 62 -20.58 2.23 1.33
N HIS A 63 -19.96 1.98 0.17
CA HIS A 63 -19.43 3.01 -0.73
C HIS A 63 -19.64 2.58 -2.19
N PRO A 64 -20.89 2.60 -2.69
CA PRO A 64 -21.18 2.23 -4.09
C PRO A 64 -20.33 3.03 -5.08
N GLY A 65 -19.74 2.34 -6.04
CA GLY A 65 -18.82 2.94 -7.02
C GLY A 65 -17.35 3.02 -6.58
N TYR A 66 -17.01 2.43 -5.42
CA TYR A 66 -15.63 2.22 -4.98
C TYR A 66 -15.22 0.76 -5.12
N ILE A 67 -13.93 0.54 -5.35
CA ILE A 67 -13.31 -0.78 -5.44
C ILE A 67 -12.01 -0.83 -4.64
N CYS A 68 -11.56 -2.05 -4.34
CA CYS A 68 -10.22 -2.32 -3.86
C CYS A 68 -9.33 -2.77 -5.04
N ALA A 69 -8.48 -1.89 -5.52
CA ALA A 69 -7.57 -2.14 -6.63
C ALA A 69 -6.14 -2.41 -6.13
N SER A 70 -5.39 -3.22 -6.88
CA SER A 70 -3.93 -3.38 -6.71
C SER A 70 -3.21 -2.71 -7.86
N GLY A 71 -2.13 -1.99 -7.54
CA GLY A 71 -1.20 -1.48 -8.54
C GLY A 71 -1.29 -0.01 -8.96
N PRO A 72 -2.38 0.78 -8.77
CA PRO A 72 -2.31 2.19 -9.12
C PRO A 72 -1.35 2.95 -8.21
N GLU A 73 -0.60 3.87 -8.81
CA GLU A 73 0.14 4.87 -8.06
C GLU A 73 -0.86 5.82 -7.38
N ILE A 74 -0.50 6.31 -6.20
CA ILE A 74 -1.21 7.42 -5.56
C ILE A 74 -0.27 8.60 -5.39
N GLU A 75 -0.73 9.80 -5.68
CA GLU A 75 0.10 11.00 -5.58
C GLU A 75 -0.58 12.14 -4.83
N HIS A 76 0.25 12.96 -4.19
CA HIS A 76 -0.15 14.22 -3.58
C HIS A 76 0.87 15.30 -3.96
N PRO A 77 0.71 15.97 -5.12
CA PRO A 77 1.68 16.92 -5.66
C PRO A 77 2.03 18.07 -4.71
N ALA A 78 1.05 18.57 -3.95
CA ALA A 78 1.24 19.71 -3.05
C ALA A 78 2.25 19.45 -1.92
N ILE A 79 2.41 18.19 -1.50
CA ILE A 79 3.41 17.79 -0.50
C ILE A 79 4.58 16.98 -1.11
N GLY A 80 4.56 16.82 -2.43
CA GLY A 80 5.64 16.13 -3.16
C GLY A 80 5.75 14.65 -2.84
N ARG A 81 4.62 13.91 -2.85
CA ARG A 81 4.57 12.48 -2.54
C ARG A 81 3.96 11.69 -3.68
N MET A 82 4.51 10.52 -3.92
CA MET A 82 3.96 9.47 -4.78
C MET A 82 4.32 8.10 -4.20
N ARG A 83 3.33 7.26 -3.96
CA ARG A 83 3.50 5.93 -3.41
C ARG A 83 2.77 4.89 -4.25
N LEU A 84 3.29 3.66 -4.24
CA LEU A 84 2.64 2.50 -4.86
C LEU A 84 2.22 1.52 -3.77
N PRO A 85 0.98 1.58 -3.31
CA PRO A 85 0.46 0.63 -2.34
C PRO A 85 0.22 -0.75 -2.97
N ASP A 86 0.25 -1.79 -2.13
CA ASP A 86 -0.13 -3.13 -2.55
C ASP A 86 -1.62 -3.24 -2.89
N ALA A 87 -2.47 -2.55 -2.12
CA ALA A 87 -3.88 -2.38 -2.45
C ALA A 87 -4.41 -1.03 -1.94
N VAL A 88 -5.40 -0.49 -2.65
CA VAL A 88 -5.98 0.83 -2.40
C VAL A 88 -7.49 0.82 -2.64
N VAL A 89 -8.24 1.50 -1.78
CA VAL A 89 -9.69 1.69 -1.95
C VAL A 89 -9.94 3.06 -2.58
N ILE A 90 -10.45 3.06 -3.80
CA ILE A 90 -10.62 4.23 -4.67
C ILE A 90 -11.96 4.18 -5.42
N PRO A 91 -12.46 5.31 -5.95
CA PRO A 91 -13.55 5.28 -6.91
C PRO A 91 -13.18 4.46 -8.14
N GLU A 92 -14.03 3.55 -8.59
CA GLU A 92 -13.77 2.72 -9.79
C GLU A 92 -13.57 3.59 -11.04
N ALA A 93 -14.30 4.69 -11.14
CA ALA A 93 -14.26 5.61 -12.28
C ALA A 93 -12.87 6.23 -12.53
N VAL A 94 -12.00 6.33 -11.51
CA VAL A 94 -10.65 6.89 -11.72
C VAL A 94 -9.75 5.99 -12.55
N LEU A 95 -10.10 4.71 -12.69
CA LEU A 95 -9.34 3.78 -13.54
C LEU A 95 -9.60 3.98 -15.04
N ASP A 96 -10.65 4.72 -15.38
CA ASP A 96 -10.97 5.10 -16.77
C ASP A 96 -10.35 6.46 -17.15
N GLU A 97 -9.72 7.16 -16.21
CA GLU A 97 -9.07 8.44 -16.46
C GLU A 97 -7.69 8.24 -17.11
N GLU A 98 -7.26 9.24 -17.89
CA GLU A 98 -5.90 9.26 -18.43
C GLU A 98 -4.88 9.57 -17.33
N GLY A 99 -3.77 8.85 -17.33
CA GLY A 99 -2.68 9.05 -16.36
C GLY A 99 -2.27 7.76 -15.67
N LEU A 100 -1.29 7.85 -14.78
CA LEU A 100 -0.74 6.69 -14.05
C LEU A 100 -1.09 6.73 -12.55
N ALA A 101 -1.37 7.91 -12.01
CA ALA A 101 -1.53 8.11 -10.58
C ALA A 101 -2.94 8.61 -10.22
N VAL A 102 -3.45 8.10 -9.11
CA VAL A 102 -4.69 8.54 -8.48
C VAL A 102 -4.37 9.66 -7.48
N ASP A 103 -5.18 10.72 -7.47
CA ASP A 103 -5.07 11.76 -6.44
C ASP A 103 -5.34 11.17 -5.05
N ALA A 104 -4.43 11.37 -4.12
CA ALA A 104 -4.54 10.84 -2.76
C ALA A 104 -5.81 11.28 -2.02
N THR A 105 -6.41 12.42 -2.41
CA THR A 105 -7.68 12.92 -1.82
C THR A 105 -8.87 12.03 -2.16
N GLN A 106 -8.78 11.18 -3.16
CA GLN A 106 -9.81 10.22 -3.57
C GLN A 106 -9.67 8.87 -2.87
N VAL A 107 -8.56 8.65 -2.15
CA VAL A 107 -8.23 7.38 -1.51
C VAL A 107 -8.89 7.27 -0.14
N LEU A 108 -9.68 6.22 0.09
CA LEU A 108 -10.30 5.94 1.39
C LEU A 108 -9.42 5.09 2.29
N ALA A 109 -8.66 4.17 1.72
CA ALA A 109 -7.83 3.26 2.50
C ALA A 109 -6.68 2.70 1.68
N VAL A 110 -5.59 2.37 2.35
CA VAL A 110 -4.41 1.72 1.78
C VAL A 110 -4.05 0.48 2.58
N VAL A 111 -3.59 -0.56 1.91
CA VAL A 111 -3.08 -1.80 2.50
C VAL A 111 -1.68 -2.08 1.97
N GLU A 112 -0.78 -2.42 2.88
CA GLU A 112 0.57 -2.90 2.56
C GLU A 112 0.81 -4.28 3.19
N ILE A 113 1.43 -5.16 2.42
CA ILE A 113 1.85 -6.48 2.87
C ILE A 113 3.36 -6.46 3.02
N VAL A 114 3.83 -6.47 4.24
CA VAL A 114 5.26 -6.28 4.54
C VAL A 114 6.14 -7.28 3.80
N SER A 115 7.06 -6.73 3.02
CA SER A 115 8.10 -7.52 2.35
C SER A 115 9.23 -7.87 3.33
N PRO A 116 9.80 -9.09 3.27
CA PRO A 116 10.97 -9.44 4.08
C PRO A 116 12.18 -8.55 3.84
N SER A 117 12.33 -7.98 2.64
CA SER A 117 13.50 -7.19 2.21
C SER A 117 13.48 -5.74 2.65
N SER A 118 12.30 -5.15 2.90
CA SER A 118 12.18 -3.69 3.14
C SER A 118 11.06 -3.35 4.14
N PRO A 119 11.09 -3.89 5.37
CA PRO A 119 10.01 -3.66 6.34
C PRO A 119 9.91 -2.20 6.78
N ASP A 120 11.02 -1.48 6.82
CA ASP A 120 11.06 -0.08 7.27
C ASP A 120 10.29 0.84 6.32
N ASN A 121 10.15 0.48 5.05
CA ASN A 121 9.35 1.25 4.10
C ASN A 121 7.89 1.35 4.56
N ASP A 122 7.29 0.24 5.03
CA ASP A 122 5.89 0.21 5.42
C ASP A 122 5.68 0.74 6.85
N TYR A 123 6.59 0.42 7.80
CA TYR A 123 6.46 0.80 9.20
C TYR A 123 6.99 2.19 9.54
N ILE A 124 7.80 2.81 8.69
CA ILE A 124 8.41 4.12 8.96
C ILE A 124 8.03 5.12 7.87
N GLU A 125 8.43 4.87 6.61
CA GLU A 125 8.29 5.86 5.55
C GLU A 125 6.84 6.06 5.12
N LYS A 126 6.14 4.98 4.74
CA LYS A 126 4.74 5.04 4.33
C LYS A 126 3.81 5.38 5.49
N LEU A 127 4.16 4.93 6.71
CA LEU A 127 3.44 5.29 7.94
C LEU A 127 3.50 6.80 8.23
N ALA A 128 4.53 7.50 7.79
CA ALA A 128 4.61 8.96 7.87
C ALA A 128 3.93 9.66 6.68
N ASP A 129 4.02 9.07 5.48
CA ASP A 129 3.54 9.71 4.25
C ASP A 129 2.02 9.61 4.07
N TYR A 130 1.39 8.45 4.32
CA TYR A 130 -0.05 8.28 4.11
C TYR A 130 -0.92 9.23 4.93
N PRO A 131 -0.67 9.47 6.23
CA PRO A 131 -1.42 10.47 6.98
C PRO A 131 -1.15 11.89 6.50
N ALA A 132 0.08 12.20 6.03
CA ALA A 132 0.41 13.49 5.44
C ALA A 132 -0.29 13.72 4.08
N MET A 133 -0.58 12.65 3.34
CA MET A 133 -1.39 12.64 2.13
C MET A 133 -2.90 12.71 2.43
N GLY A 134 -3.30 12.66 3.70
CA GLY A 134 -4.70 12.73 4.13
C GLY A 134 -5.47 11.41 4.01
N ILE A 135 -4.80 10.28 3.80
CA ILE A 135 -5.44 8.97 3.65
C ILE A 135 -6.03 8.52 4.99
N PRO A 136 -7.36 8.26 5.08
CA PRO A 136 -8.03 8.00 6.34
C PRO A 136 -7.61 6.71 7.06
N HIS A 137 -7.36 5.64 6.31
CA HIS A 137 -7.10 4.31 6.87
C HIS A 137 -5.90 3.65 6.23
N TYR A 138 -5.02 3.09 7.06
CA TYR A 138 -3.84 2.36 6.64
C TYR A 138 -3.74 1.03 7.38
N MET A 139 -3.66 -0.07 6.65
CA MET A 139 -3.49 -1.43 7.19
C MET A 139 -2.12 -1.96 6.79
N ILE A 140 -1.31 -2.34 7.78
CA ILE A 140 -0.05 -3.05 7.60
C ILE A 140 -0.28 -4.52 7.95
N VAL A 141 -0.11 -5.42 6.99
CA VAL A 141 -0.19 -6.87 7.18
C VAL A 141 1.22 -7.43 7.16
N ASP A 142 1.67 -8.04 8.25
CA ASP A 142 3.02 -8.62 8.35
C ASP A 142 3.02 -10.15 8.38
N PRO A 143 3.21 -10.81 7.23
CA PRO A 143 3.27 -12.27 7.18
C PRO A 143 4.52 -12.87 7.82
N ARG A 144 5.55 -12.09 8.15
CA ARG A 144 6.76 -12.57 8.84
C ARG A 144 6.42 -12.97 10.28
N THR A 145 5.61 -12.16 10.94
CA THR A 145 5.20 -12.31 12.32
C THR A 145 3.78 -12.84 12.48
N GLY A 146 2.92 -12.67 11.47
CA GLY A 146 1.50 -12.97 11.51
C GLY A 146 0.71 -11.92 12.30
N THR A 147 1.14 -10.67 12.24
CA THR A 147 0.51 -9.51 12.89
C THR A 147 -0.10 -8.57 11.87
N ILE A 148 -1.04 -7.75 12.32
CA ILE A 148 -1.67 -6.70 11.52
C ILE A 148 -1.73 -5.44 12.39
N GLU A 149 -1.46 -4.30 11.80
CA GLU A 149 -1.67 -3.00 12.42
C GLU A 149 -2.67 -2.20 11.56
N VAL A 150 -3.69 -1.66 12.20
CA VAL A 150 -4.63 -0.72 11.58
C VAL A 150 -4.38 0.66 12.15
N HIS A 151 -4.14 1.62 11.27
CA HIS A 151 -3.92 3.01 11.60
C HIS A 151 -5.05 3.85 11.02
N SER A 152 -5.56 4.82 11.79
CA SER A 152 -6.65 5.72 11.39
C SER A 152 -6.53 7.10 12.04
N ASP A 153 -7.45 7.99 11.63
CA ASP A 153 -7.55 9.35 12.12
C ASP A 153 -6.25 10.16 11.87
N PRO A 154 -5.95 10.47 10.58
CA PRO A 154 -4.74 11.21 10.22
C PRO A 154 -4.73 12.61 10.84
N CYS A 155 -3.57 13.00 11.38
CA CYS A 155 -3.33 14.31 11.95
C CYS A 155 -1.91 14.78 11.59
N LYS A 156 -1.53 15.99 12.00
CA LYS A 156 -0.18 16.54 11.69
C LYS A 156 0.97 15.69 12.23
N ALA A 157 0.74 14.88 13.26
CA ALA A 157 1.76 14.04 13.88
C ALA A 157 1.79 12.61 13.32
N GLY A 158 0.93 12.26 12.37
CA GLY A 158 0.76 10.92 11.85
C GLY A 158 -0.69 10.44 12.03
N TYR A 159 -0.89 9.13 12.17
CA TYR A 159 -2.18 8.59 12.60
C TYR A 159 -2.32 8.69 14.12
N SER A 160 -3.46 9.17 14.61
CA SER A 160 -3.73 9.28 16.06
C SER A 160 -4.23 7.98 16.66
N ARG A 161 -4.65 7.03 15.85
CA ARG A 161 -5.15 5.73 16.26
C ARG A 161 -4.29 4.61 15.67
N LYS A 162 -3.94 3.63 16.52
CA LYS A 162 -3.24 2.40 16.14
C LYS A 162 -3.87 1.23 16.88
N GLU A 163 -4.29 0.20 16.15
CA GLU A 163 -4.91 -1.00 16.69
C GLU A 163 -4.17 -2.25 16.18
N PRO A 164 -3.60 -3.07 17.07
CA PRO A 164 -2.89 -4.29 16.70
C PRO A 164 -3.84 -5.50 16.66
N TYR A 165 -3.61 -6.41 15.70
CA TYR A 165 -4.31 -7.67 15.51
C TYR A 165 -3.33 -8.79 15.15
N ILE A 166 -3.81 -10.05 15.17
CA ILE A 166 -3.06 -11.21 14.71
C ILE A 166 -3.81 -11.96 13.61
N PHE A 167 -3.12 -12.74 12.84
CA PHE A 167 -3.76 -13.62 11.84
C PHE A 167 -4.74 -14.58 12.52
N GLY A 168 -5.96 -14.61 12.05
CA GLY A 168 -7.10 -15.31 12.62
C GLY A 168 -8.19 -14.38 13.15
N ASP A 169 -7.84 -13.12 13.43
CA ASP A 169 -8.82 -12.13 13.89
C ASP A 169 -9.72 -11.63 12.75
N ALA A 170 -10.93 -11.19 13.10
CA ALA A 170 -11.74 -10.32 12.28
C ALA A 170 -11.30 -8.87 12.53
N VAL A 171 -10.66 -8.25 11.56
CA VAL A 171 -9.98 -6.95 11.70
C VAL A 171 -10.89 -5.82 11.21
N PRO A 172 -11.36 -4.92 12.10
CA PRO A 172 -12.05 -3.70 11.68
C PRO A 172 -11.12 -2.80 10.87
N PHE A 173 -11.60 -2.31 9.73
CA PHE A 173 -10.83 -1.45 8.84
C PHE A 173 -11.74 -0.37 8.24
N GLY A 174 -11.80 0.77 8.86
CA GLY A 174 -12.78 1.81 8.54
C GLY A 174 -14.21 1.33 8.76
N ALA A 175 -15.03 1.38 7.72
CA ALA A 175 -16.41 0.87 7.73
C ALA A 175 -16.52 -0.63 7.40
N TRP A 176 -15.40 -1.31 7.23
CA TRP A 176 -15.32 -2.71 6.76
C TRP A 176 -14.69 -3.62 7.81
N THR A 177 -14.77 -4.92 7.55
CA THR A 177 -14.08 -5.95 8.34
C THR A 177 -13.33 -6.88 7.41
N VAL A 178 -12.09 -7.20 7.75
CA VAL A 178 -11.25 -8.15 7.02
C VAL A 178 -11.04 -9.41 7.85
N GLU A 179 -11.57 -10.54 7.37
CA GLU A 179 -11.37 -11.86 7.96
C GLU A 179 -9.99 -12.39 7.59
N THR A 180 -9.16 -12.68 8.59
CA THR A 180 -7.75 -13.00 8.38
C THR A 180 -7.39 -14.47 8.63
N SER A 181 -8.37 -15.33 8.94
CA SER A 181 -8.20 -16.77 9.21
C SER A 181 -7.53 -17.54 8.06
N ALA A 182 -7.71 -17.06 6.81
CA ALA A 182 -7.08 -17.62 5.61
C ALA A 182 -5.68 -17.07 5.33
N PHE A 183 -5.18 -16.08 6.10
CA PHE A 183 -3.84 -15.54 5.90
C PHE A 183 -2.78 -16.54 6.36
N ARG A 184 -1.62 -16.51 5.71
CA ARG A 184 -0.53 -17.44 6.00
C ARG A 184 0.76 -16.67 6.19
N ARG A 185 1.52 -17.02 7.22
CA ARG A 185 2.87 -16.50 7.44
C ARG A 185 3.79 -16.92 6.30
N TYR A 186 4.80 -16.11 6.01
CA TYR A 186 5.90 -16.56 5.16
C TYR A 186 6.53 -17.80 5.81
N GLY A 187 6.87 -18.81 4.99
CA GLY A 187 7.65 -19.96 5.48
C GLY A 187 9.01 -19.47 5.98
N ARG A 188 9.59 -20.12 6.99
CA ARG A 188 11.02 -19.92 7.27
C ARG A 188 11.78 -20.11 5.95
N PRO A 189 12.73 -19.22 5.60
CA PRO A 189 13.65 -19.53 4.53
C PRO A 189 14.24 -20.92 4.86
N ASP A 190 14.18 -21.84 3.91
CA ASP A 190 14.78 -23.17 4.07
C ASP A 190 16.23 -22.95 4.53
N ALA A 191 16.53 -23.31 5.77
CA ALA A 191 17.88 -23.38 6.27
C ALA A 191 18.56 -24.51 5.49
N GLY A 192 19.20 -24.14 4.36
CA GLY A 192 20.18 -24.97 3.67
C GLY A 192 19.65 -26.29 3.11
N ARG A 193 19.33 -26.31 1.81
CA ARG A 193 19.77 -27.44 1.01
C ARG A 193 21.16 -27.07 0.47
N GLY A 194 22.20 -27.50 1.20
CA GLY A 194 23.55 -27.59 0.71
C GLY A 194 23.68 -28.67 -0.36
#